data_4410fe09e0591ea7e4ff6c4f87aae99d
#
_entry.id   4410fe09e0591ea7e4ff6c4f87aae99d
#
_cell.length_a   1.000
_cell.length_b   1.000
_cell.length_c   1.000
_cell.angle_alpha   90.00
_cell.angle_beta   90.00
_cell.angle_gamma   90.00
#
_symmetry.space_group_name_H-M   'P 1'
#
loop_
_entity.id
_entity.type
_entity.pdbx_description
1 polymer ?
#
loop_
_entity_poly.entity_id
_entity_poly.type
_entity_poly.pdbx_seq_one_letter_code
_entity_poly.pdbx_strand_id
1 'polypeptide(L)'
;MINKIQIKECCGCTACKSICPQNAIQMKQNKEGFFYPVINENNCIECGFCTKVCQKTIKTSSNYPIETYAAFSKNEKIRSISSSGGIFGSIADYYLKNGYLVYGARFNESFEVIHAKVNKDVESFYGSKYVQSNLENVYISIKNELKDGKKILFIGTPCQVLGLNNFLKQKNCNKENLLLLDFICHGVPSPLILKNYLLELEKKYNSKIRKVSFRNKTYGWNLFSLKIEFYNNNTYIKNLKEDAYLQGFLKNLTLGESCYKCKANNFRSNSDITLGDYWGVEKFLKDYNYNDDKGVSLLLINTLKGKKLINILSNKIVRKDINLQDAIKYNPCIIKSVKRNKKRNKFFNDINNKKISVTSLMKFYTQITFKEKITKHMKQTIKNMLEG
;
A
#
# COMPACT_ATOMS: atom_id res chain seq x y z
N MET A 1 18.76 -19.93 7.95
CA MET A 1 17.28 -20.02 7.95
C MET A 1 16.66 -18.65 8.17
N ILE A 2 15.40 -18.46 7.78
CA ILE A 2 14.71 -17.16 7.89
C ILE A 2 14.50 -16.69 9.34
N ASN A 3 14.50 -17.59 10.34
CA ASN A 3 14.46 -17.26 11.76
C ASN A 3 15.67 -16.44 12.25
N LYS A 4 16.80 -16.45 11.51
CA LYS A 4 17.96 -15.55 11.78
C LYS A 4 17.67 -14.08 11.40
N ILE A 5 16.63 -13.81 10.62
CA ILE A 5 16.20 -12.44 10.29
C ILE A 5 15.39 -11.92 11.46
N GLN A 6 15.77 -10.77 12.00
CA GLN A 6 15.00 -10.14 13.08
C GLN A 6 13.57 -9.86 12.63
N ILE A 7 12.59 -10.24 13.43
CA ILE A 7 11.15 -10.02 13.16
C ILE A 7 10.88 -8.56 12.80
N LYS A 8 11.54 -7.60 13.45
CA LYS A 8 11.42 -6.16 13.18
C LYS A 8 11.78 -5.75 11.74
N GLU A 9 12.53 -6.57 11.04
CA GLU A 9 12.95 -6.28 9.66
C GLU A 9 12.05 -6.93 8.61
N CYS A 10 11.22 -7.89 9.00
CA CYS A 10 10.34 -8.61 8.10
C CYS A 10 9.14 -7.74 7.68
N CYS A 11 8.87 -7.65 6.37
CA CYS A 11 7.72 -6.94 5.82
C CYS A 11 6.50 -7.84 5.55
N GLY A 12 6.60 -9.16 5.83
CA GLY A 12 5.51 -10.10 5.61
C GLY A 12 5.18 -10.39 4.14
N CYS A 13 6.15 -10.25 3.22
CA CYS A 13 5.92 -10.42 1.78
C CYS A 13 5.72 -11.86 1.30
N THR A 14 5.74 -12.85 2.17
CA THR A 14 5.50 -14.30 1.92
C THR A 14 6.47 -15.02 0.97
N ALA A 15 7.48 -14.36 0.41
CA ALA A 15 8.42 -14.99 -0.53
C ALA A 15 9.11 -16.24 0.07
N CYS A 16 9.49 -16.18 1.36
CA CYS A 16 10.08 -17.30 2.09
C CYS A 16 9.13 -18.49 2.25
N LYS A 17 7.83 -18.25 2.50
CA LYS A 17 6.79 -19.29 2.51
C LYS A 17 6.64 -19.91 1.14
N SER A 18 6.52 -19.09 0.10
CA SER A 18 6.25 -19.53 -1.27
C SER A 18 7.40 -20.34 -1.89
N ILE A 19 8.65 -20.08 -1.48
CA ILE A 19 9.83 -20.77 -2.00
C ILE A 19 10.11 -22.12 -1.31
N CYS A 20 9.58 -22.34 -0.11
CA CYS A 20 9.88 -23.50 0.72
C CYS A 20 9.39 -24.80 0.06
N PRO A 21 10.29 -25.76 -0.30
CA PRO A 21 9.89 -26.99 -0.97
C PRO A 21 9.11 -27.94 -0.05
N GLN A 22 9.31 -27.82 1.27
CA GLN A 22 8.68 -28.67 2.29
C GLN A 22 7.44 -28.02 2.92
N ASN A 23 7.01 -26.85 2.43
CA ASN A 23 5.93 -26.06 3.06
C ASN A 23 6.12 -25.86 4.58
N ALA A 24 7.37 -25.87 5.06
CA ALA A 24 7.71 -25.75 6.47
C ALA A 24 7.49 -24.34 7.05
N ILE A 25 7.07 -23.34 6.24
CA ILE A 25 6.92 -21.95 6.68
C ILE A 25 5.45 -21.54 6.61
N GLN A 26 4.93 -21.13 7.74
CA GLN A 26 3.59 -20.51 7.86
C GLN A 26 3.71 -19.05 8.22
N MET A 27 2.77 -18.21 7.73
CA MET A 27 2.66 -16.82 8.14
C MET A 27 1.69 -16.71 9.32
N LYS A 28 2.18 -16.29 10.49
CA LYS A 28 1.37 -16.11 11.70
C LYS A 28 1.42 -14.68 12.19
N GLN A 29 0.33 -14.21 12.79
CA GLN A 29 0.28 -12.87 13.39
C GLN A 29 1.05 -12.85 14.71
N ASN A 30 1.84 -11.78 14.91
CA ASN A 30 2.46 -11.49 16.21
C ASN A 30 1.51 -10.74 17.14
N LYS A 31 1.99 -10.34 18.32
CA LYS A 31 1.23 -9.57 19.32
C LYS A 31 0.70 -8.22 18.79
N GLU A 32 1.32 -7.66 17.77
CA GLU A 32 0.89 -6.42 17.13
C GLU A 32 -0.06 -6.65 15.94
N GLY A 33 -0.35 -7.91 15.60
CA GLY A 33 -1.24 -8.33 14.51
C GLY A 33 -0.60 -8.37 13.12
N PHE A 34 0.73 -8.22 13.00
CA PHE A 34 1.42 -8.33 11.71
C PHE A 34 1.80 -9.78 11.40
N PHE A 35 1.70 -10.15 10.12
CA PHE A 35 2.09 -11.47 9.64
C PHE A 35 3.62 -11.61 9.53
N TYR A 36 4.16 -12.68 10.14
CA TYR A 36 5.56 -13.06 10.11
C TYR A 36 5.72 -14.56 9.83
N PRO A 37 6.84 -14.98 9.21
CA PRO A 37 7.11 -16.40 8.97
C PRO A 37 7.46 -17.12 10.28
N VAL A 38 6.83 -18.27 10.49
CA VAL A 38 7.15 -19.22 11.55
C VAL A 38 7.53 -20.53 10.89
N ILE A 39 8.67 -21.09 11.25
CA ILE A 39 9.19 -22.35 10.71
C ILE A 39 8.69 -23.52 11.57
N ASN A 40 8.16 -24.56 10.93
CA ASN A 40 8.01 -25.87 11.53
C ASN A 40 9.36 -26.61 11.38
N GLU A 41 10.10 -26.73 12.46
CA GLU A 41 11.44 -27.31 12.47
C GLU A 41 11.45 -28.79 12.07
N ASN A 42 10.39 -29.54 12.41
CA ASN A 42 10.27 -30.97 12.03
C ASN A 42 10.18 -31.17 10.50
N ASN A 43 9.66 -30.17 9.77
CA ASN A 43 9.53 -30.24 8.32
C ASN A 43 10.69 -29.54 7.60
N CYS A 44 11.58 -28.85 8.33
CA CYS A 44 12.62 -28.02 7.74
C CYS A 44 13.87 -28.84 7.40
N ILE A 45 14.22 -28.94 6.12
CA ILE A 45 15.44 -29.63 5.62
C ILE A 45 16.64 -28.66 5.52
N GLU A 46 16.60 -27.50 6.12
CA GLU A 46 17.67 -26.48 6.17
C GLU A 46 18.28 -26.04 4.83
N CYS A 47 17.59 -26.19 3.72
CA CYS A 47 18.06 -25.92 2.35
C CYS A 47 18.45 -24.45 2.07
N GLY A 48 18.11 -23.50 2.95
CA GLY A 48 18.48 -22.09 2.85
C GLY A 48 17.71 -21.25 1.81
N PHE A 49 16.78 -21.83 1.01
CA PHE A 49 16.05 -21.08 -0.02
C PHE A 49 15.26 -19.89 0.54
N CYS A 50 14.69 -20.02 1.72
CA CYS A 50 13.97 -18.95 2.39
C CYS A 50 14.83 -17.71 2.68
N THR A 51 16.12 -17.90 2.96
CA THR A 51 17.08 -16.79 3.12
C THR A 51 17.49 -16.22 1.77
N LYS A 52 17.75 -17.08 0.77
CA LYS A 52 18.16 -16.64 -0.58
C LYS A 52 17.09 -15.80 -1.30
N VAL A 53 15.81 -15.97 -0.98
CA VAL A 53 14.70 -15.19 -1.58
C VAL A 53 14.38 -13.90 -0.83
N CYS A 54 14.85 -13.77 0.42
CA CYS A 54 14.48 -12.68 1.28
C CYS A 54 15.12 -11.36 0.87
N GLN A 55 14.31 -10.31 0.65
CA GLN A 55 14.80 -8.97 0.28
C GLN A 55 15.70 -8.31 1.35
N LYS A 56 15.78 -8.87 2.57
CA LYS A 56 16.68 -8.39 3.63
C LYS A 56 18.11 -8.85 3.43
N THR A 57 18.30 -9.99 2.79
CA THR A 57 19.61 -10.58 2.52
C THR A 57 20.15 -10.28 1.12
N ILE A 58 19.28 -9.79 0.22
CA ILE A 58 19.63 -9.47 -1.16
C ILE A 58 19.87 -7.96 -1.29
N LYS A 59 20.98 -7.58 -1.92
CA LYS A 59 21.21 -6.21 -2.38
C LYS A 59 20.38 -5.97 -3.66
N THR A 60 19.57 -4.93 -3.64
CA THR A 60 18.78 -4.51 -4.80
C THR A 60 19.18 -3.10 -5.20
N SER A 61 19.52 -2.92 -6.47
CA SER A 61 19.79 -1.61 -7.07
C SER A 61 18.51 -0.82 -7.26
N SER A 62 18.63 0.50 -7.27
CA SER A 62 17.54 1.40 -7.66
C SER A 62 17.39 1.40 -9.18
N ASN A 63 16.15 1.29 -9.66
CA ASN A 63 15.79 1.36 -11.07
C ASN A 63 14.91 2.60 -11.28
N TYR A 64 15.54 3.75 -11.58
CA TYR A 64 14.86 5.03 -11.73
C TYR A 64 13.86 4.99 -12.90
N PRO A 65 12.74 5.71 -12.82
CA PRO A 65 11.77 5.77 -13.89
C PRO A 65 12.37 6.41 -15.16
N ILE A 66 11.99 5.85 -16.30
CA ILE A 66 12.37 6.37 -17.62
C ILE A 66 11.48 7.53 -18.06
N GLU A 67 10.25 7.60 -17.52
CA GLU A 67 9.29 8.69 -17.77
C GLU A 67 8.45 8.95 -16.50
N THR A 68 8.03 10.20 -16.32
CA THR A 68 7.26 10.64 -15.15
C THR A 68 6.12 11.54 -15.57
N TYR A 69 4.89 11.21 -15.17
CA TYR A 69 3.69 11.91 -15.57
C TYR A 69 2.78 12.28 -14.39
N ALA A 70 2.12 13.43 -14.49
CA ALA A 70 0.84 13.67 -13.86
C ALA A 70 -0.25 13.07 -14.75
N ALA A 71 -1.13 12.22 -14.21
CA ALA A 71 -2.10 11.50 -15.03
C ALA A 71 -3.43 11.23 -14.34
N PHE A 72 -4.51 11.15 -15.13
CA PHE A 72 -5.81 10.67 -14.64
C PHE A 72 -6.59 9.94 -15.76
N SER A 73 -7.53 9.11 -15.34
CA SER A 73 -8.45 8.39 -16.24
C SER A 73 -9.45 9.34 -16.88
N LYS A 74 -9.71 9.21 -18.19
CA LYS A 74 -10.81 9.89 -18.86
C LYS A 74 -12.18 9.32 -18.47
N ASN A 75 -12.23 8.12 -17.91
CA ASN A 75 -13.45 7.54 -17.38
C ASN A 75 -13.74 8.11 -15.98
N GLU A 76 -14.73 8.99 -15.90
CA GLU A 76 -15.13 9.67 -14.66
C GLU A 76 -15.58 8.69 -13.57
N LYS A 77 -16.26 7.59 -13.92
CA LYS A 77 -16.65 6.56 -12.93
C LYS A 77 -15.39 5.93 -12.30
N ILE A 78 -14.41 5.52 -13.11
CA ILE A 78 -13.16 4.96 -12.63
C ILE A 78 -12.40 5.99 -11.76
N ARG A 79 -12.31 7.25 -12.21
CA ARG A 79 -11.62 8.32 -11.47
C ARG A 79 -12.28 8.59 -10.12
N SER A 80 -13.61 8.65 -10.06
CA SER A 80 -14.36 8.98 -8.84
C SER A 80 -14.22 7.92 -7.74
N ILE A 81 -14.27 6.63 -8.09
CA ILE A 81 -14.16 5.51 -7.13
C ILE A 81 -12.72 5.12 -6.79
N SER A 82 -11.74 5.67 -7.52
CA SER A 82 -10.31 5.44 -7.27
C SER A 82 -9.77 6.37 -6.18
N SER A 83 -8.69 5.96 -5.51
CA SER A 83 -8.01 6.76 -4.48
C SER A 83 -7.39 8.05 -5.02
N SER A 84 -6.97 8.06 -6.30
CA SER A 84 -6.29 9.16 -6.97
C SER A 84 -6.90 9.38 -8.36
N GLY A 85 -6.10 9.59 -9.40
CA GLY A 85 -6.53 9.82 -10.78
C GLY A 85 -7.11 8.61 -11.52
N GLY A 86 -7.11 7.39 -10.96
CA GLY A 86 -7.77 6.23 -11.56
C GLY A 86 -6.94 5.45 -12.58
N ILE A 87 -5.62 5.66 -12.65
CA ILE A 87 -4.73 4.99 -13.62
C ILE A 87 -4.72 3.47 -13.45
N PHE A 88 -4.67 2.96 -12.18
CA PHE A 88 -4.81 1.53 -11.93
C PHE A 88 -6.08 0.96 -12.56
N GLY A 89 -7.22 1.65 -12.35
CA GLY A 89 -8.50 1.20 -12.90
C GLY A 89 -8.50 1.12 -14.43
N SER A 90 -7.90 2.09 -15.11
CA SER A 90 -7.76 2.08 -16.57
C SER A 90 -6.88 0.93 -17.08
N ILE A 91 -5.80 0.61 -16.36
CA ILE A 91 -4.91 -0.52 -16.67
C ILE A 91 -5.63 -1.85 -16.44
N ALA A 92 -6.29 -2.00 -15.29
CA ALA A 92 -6.97 -3.23 -14.92
C ALA A 92 -8.18 -3.52 -15.83
N ASP A 93 -8.96 -2.50 -16.20
CA ASP A 93 -10.05 -2.61 -17.18
C ASP A 93 -9.53 -3.10 -18.54
N TYR A 94 -8.39 -2.56 -19.00
CA TYR A 94 -7.76 -3.05 -20.21
C TYR A 94 -7.36 -4.54 -20.11
N TYR A 95 -6.77 -4.95 -18.98
CA TYR A 95 -6.38 -6.34 -18.77
C TYR A 95 -7.58 -7.27 -18.81
N LEU A 96 -8.66 -6.95 -18.07
CA LEU A 96 -9.84 -7.78 -18.03
C LEU A 96 -10.57 -7.87 -19.39
N LYS A 97 -10.67 -6.77 -20.13
CA LYS A 97 -11.26 -6.76 -21.48
C LYS A 97 -10.51 -7.62 -22.50
N ASN A 98 -9.22 -7.87 -22.24
CA ASN A 98 -8.41 -8.76 -23.07
C ASN A 98 -8.31 -10.19 -22.53
N GLY A 99 -9.15 -10.55 -21.54
CA GLY A 99 -9.17 -11.88 -20.95
C GLY A 99 -7.95 -12.22 -20.08
N TYR A 100 -7.19 -11.20 -19.61
CA TYR A 100 -6.01 -11.37 -18.78
C TYR A 100 -6.39 -11.38 -17.31
N LEU A 101 -5.49 -11.87 -16.46
CA LEU A 101 -5.70 -11.99 -15.03
C LEU A 101 -5.18 -10.77 -14.28
N VAL A 102 -5.93 -10.33 -13.28
CA VAL A 102 -5.51 -9.24 -12.39
C VAL A 102 -5.44 -9.74 -10.95
N TYR A 103 -4.29 -9.53 -10.31
CA TYR A 103 -4.05 -9.79 -8.89
C TYR A 103 -3.89 -8.48 -8.13
N GLY A 104 -4.67 -8.30 -7.08
CA GLY A 104 -4.64 -7.08 -6.24
C GLY A 104 -5.21 -7.30 -4.85
N ALA A 105 -5.15 -6.26 -4.03
CA ALA A 105 -5.67 -6.29 -2.68
C ALA A 105 -7.17 -5.97 -2.63
N ARG A 106 -7.95 -6.80 -1.92
CA ARG A 106 -9.38 -6.57 -1.64
C ARG A 106 -9.72 -6.92 -0.20
N PHE A 107 -10.86 -6.48 0.26
CA PHE A 107 -11.47 -7.01 1.48
C PHE A 107 -12.07 -8.38 1.21
N ASN A 108 -11.94 -9.29 2.20
CA ASN A 108 -12.77 -10.48 2.31
C ASN A 108 -14.08 -10.15 3.08
N GLU A 109 -14.91 -11.14 3.31
CA GLU A 109 -16.20 -11.00 4.01
C GLU A 109 -16.04 -10.52 5.48
N SER A 110 -14.89 -10.79 6.10
CA SER A 110 -14.56 -10.33 7.46
C SER A 110 -13.83 -8.99 7.50
N PHE A 111 -13.77 -8.26 6.38
CA PHE A 111 -13.01 -7.01 6.23
C PHE A 111 -11.50 -7.14 6.52
N GLU A 112 -10.94 -8.34 6.37
CA GLU A 112 -9.51 -8.53 6.30
C GLU A 112 -9.03 -8.25 4.87
N VAL A 113 -7.85 -7.65 4.70
CA VAL A 113 -7.30 -7.41 3.37
C VAL A 113 -6.48 -8.60 2.91
N ILE A 114 -6.88 -9.16 1.80
CA ILE A 114 -6.21 -10.26 1.12
C ILE A 114 -5.80 -9.85 -0.30
N HIS A 115 -4.75 -10.47 -0.83
CA HIS A 115 -4.52 -10.45 -2.28
C HIS A 115 -5.32 -11.58 -2.91
N ALA A 116 -6.00 -11.26 -4.00
CA ALA A 116 -6.83 -12.20 -4.73
C ALA A 116 -6.69 -12.00 -6.24
N LYS A 117 -7.11 -13.00 -7.00
CA LYS A 117 -7.24 -12.95 -8.45
C LYS A 117 -8.67 -12.57 -8.82
N VAL A 118 -8.81 -11.75 -9.87
CA VAL A 118 -10.07 -11.53 -10.57
C VAL A 118 -9.86 -11.67 -12.09
N ASN A 119 -10.92 -12.08 -12.77
CA ASN A 119 -10.95 -12.22 -14.23
C ASN A 119 -12.20 -11.59 -14.88
N LYS A 120 -13.09 -10.99 -14.08
CA LYS A 120 -14.32 -10.34 -14.58
C LYS A 120 -14.55 -8.96 -13.97
N ASP A 121 -14.51 -8.83 -12.65
CA ASP A 121 -14.77 -7.57 -11.95
C ASP A 121 -13.55 -7.12 -11.11
N VAL A 122 -13.09 -5.89 -11.35
CA VAL A 122 -11.96 -5.29 -10.68
C VAL A 122 -12.38 -4.25 -9.63
N GLU A 123 -13.67 -3.95 -9.50
CA GLU A 123 -14.14 -2.90 -8.58
C GLU A 123 -13.74 -3.19 -7.12
N SER A 124 -13.67 -4.47 -6.72
CA SER A 124 -13.20 -4.88 -5.39
C SER A 124 -11.74 -4.46 -5.08
N PHE A 125 -10.93 -4.20 -6.12
CA PHE A 125 -9.55 -3.75 -5.98
C PHE A 125 -9.42 -2.23 -5.92
N TYR A 126 -10.44 -1.47 -6.33
CA TYR A 126 -10.39 -0.03 -6.29
C TYR A 126 -10.32 0.50 -4.85
N GLY A 127 -9.75 1.67 -4.73
CA GLY A 127 -9.52 2.31 -3.45
C GLY A 127 -8.39 1.70 -2.63
N SER A 128 -7.66 2.52 -1.91
CA SER A 128 -6.60 2.09 -0.99
C SER A 128 -7.17 1.31 0.18
N LYS A 129 -6.43 0.30 0.65
CA LYS A 129 -6.68 -0.43 1.90
C LYS A 129 -5.48 -0.18 2.80
N TYR A 130 -5.60 0.76 3.73
CA TYR A 130 -4.51 1.14 4.63
C TYR A 130 -4.32 0.13 5.76
N VAL A 131 -3.85 -1.07 5.39
CA VAL A 131 -3.56 -2.17 6.30
C VAL A 131 -2.67 -3.20 5.61
N GLN A 132 -1.92 -4.00 6.36
CA GLN A 132 -1.16 -5.12 5.79
C GLN A 132 -2.13 -6.14 5.16
N SER A 133 -1.89 -6.52 3.91
CA SER A 133 -2.65 -7.56 3.22
C SER A 133 -2.00 -8.93 3.38
N ASN A 134 -2.82 -9.98 3.47
CA ASN A 134 -2.37 -11.36 3.43
C ASN A 134 -2.24 -11.82 1.96
N LEU A 135 -1.06 -12.28 1.55
CA LEU A 135 -0.78 -12.77 0.19
C LEU A 135 -1.07 -14.27 0.02
N GLU A 136 -1.16 -15.02 1.12
CA GLU A 136 -1.38 -16.48 1.11
C GLU A 136 -0.48 -17.22 0.10
N ASN A 137 -1.07 -17.79 -0.96
CA ASN A 137 -0.38 -18.57 -1.99
C ASN A 137 -0.30 -17.83 -3.34
N VAL A 138 -0.56 -16.52 -3.38
CA VAL A 138 -0.63 -15.72 -4.62
C VAL A 138 0.63 -15.85 -5.48
N TYR A 139 1.81 -15.88 -4.89
CA TYR A 139 3.04 -16.02 -5.68
C TYR A 139 3.15 -17.38 -6.38
N ILE A 140 2.69 -18.46 -5.72
CA ILE A 140 2.64 -19.80 -6.31
C ILE A 140 1.62 -19.84 -7.45
N SER A 141 0.44 -19.26 -7.24
CA SER A 141 -0.60 -19.16 -8.27
C SER A 141 -0.09 -18.42 -9.50
N ILE A 142 0.51 -17.23 -9.31
CA ILE A 142 1.11 -16.44 -10.41
C ILE A 142 2.16 -17.26 -11.17
N LYS A 143 3.08 -17.94 -10.46
CA LYS A 143 4.10 -18.78 -11.10
C LYS A 143 3.47 -19.86 -11.99
N ASN A 144 2.44 -20.55 -11.51
CA ASN A 144 1.78 -21.63 -12.25
C ASN A 144 1.06 -21.07 -13.49
N GLU A 145 0.30 -19.99 -13.35
CA GLU A 145 -0.41 -19.34 -14.46
C GLU A 145 0.54 -18.76 -15.52
N LEU A 146 1.72 -18.25 -15.11
CA LEU A 146 2.76 -17.84 -16.07
C LEU A 146 3.31 -19.02 -16.86
N LYS A 147 3.47 -20.21 -16.25
CA LYS A 147 3.84 -21.43 -16.95
C LYS A 147 2.78 -21.85 -17.97
N ASP A 148 1.51 -21.61 -17.65
CA ASP A 148 0.37 -21.87 -18.54
C ASP A 148 0.20 -20.77 -19.62
N GLY A 149 1.17 -19.88 -19.78
CA GLY A 149 1.16 -18.80 -20.77
C GLY A 149 0.17 -17.65 -20.50
N LYS A 150 -0.45 -17.59 -19.32
CA LYS A 150 -1.42 -16.53 -18.99
C LYS A 150 -0.73 -15.18 -18.85
N LYS A 151 -1.40 -14.13 -19.35
CA LYS A 151 -0.98 -12.74 -19.12
C LYS A 151 -1.55 -12.22 -17.81
N ILE A 152 -0.67 -11.66 -16.98
CA ILE A 152 -1.00 -11.32 -15.58
C ILE A 152 -0.60 -9.88 -15.28
N LEU A 153 -1.50 -9.16 -14.61
CA LEU A 153 -1.22 -7.93 -13.89
C LEU A 153 -1.17 -8.24 -12.39
N PHE A 154 -0.07 -7.92 -11.73
CA PHE A 154 0.01 -7.93 -10.26
C PHE A 154 0.24 -6.53 -9.74
N ILE A 155 -0.58 -6.08 -8.77
CA ILE A 155 -0.36 -4.84 -8.03
C ILE A 155 -0.21 -5.12 -6.54
N GLY A 156 0.83 -4.54 -5.93
CA GLY A 156 1.10 -4.66 -4.50
C GLY A 156 1.96 -3.52 -3.96
N THR A 157 2.25 -3.55 -2.67
CA THR A 157 3.26 -2.64 -2.10
C THR A 157 4.63 -2.93 -2.71
N PRO A 158 5.58 -1.95 -2.72
CA PRO A 158 6.93 -2.17 -3.26
C PRO A 158 7.62 -3.42 -2.70
N CYS A 159 7.45 -3.69 -1.40
CA CYS A 159 8.04 -4.90 -0.77
C CYS A 159 7.36 -6.21 -1.21
N GLN A 160 6.08 -6.19 -1.57
CA GLN A 160 5.38 -7.35 -2.14
C GLN A 160 5.80 -7.59 -3.58
N VAL A 161 5.93 -6.54 -4.39
CA VAL A 161 6.44 -6.65 -5.77
C VAL A 161 7.88 -7.18 -5.77
N LEU A 162 8.76 -6.64 -4.91
CA LEU A 162 10.12 -7.12 -4.76
C LEU A 162 10.18 -8.59 -4.30
N GLY A 163 9.30 -8.98 -3.35
CA GLY A 163 9.18 -10.37 -2.90
C GLY A 163 8.77 -11.32 -4.01
N LEU A 164 7.78 -10.95 -4.83
CA LEU A 164 7.36 -11.72 -6.01
C LEU A 164 8.49 -11.83 -7.04
N ASN A 165 9.16 -10.71 -7.35
CA ASN A 165 10.29 -10.70 -8.28
C ASN A 165 11.41 -11.66 -7.84
N ASN A 166 11.78 -11.64 -6.55
CA ASN A 166 12.81 -12.52 -6.01
C ASN A 166 12.38 -13.99 -6.08
N PHE A 167 11.11 -14.28 -5.74
CA PHE A 167 10.55 -15.64 -5.82
C PHE A 167 10.59 -16.19 -7.25
N LEU A 168 10.11 -15.42 -8.23
CA LEU A 168 10.09 -15.83 -9.64
C LEU A 168 11.51 -16.00 -10.21
N LYS A 169 12.44 -15.11 -9.80
CA LYS A 169 13.86 -15.23 -10.18
C LYS A 169 14.48 -16.53 -9.64
N GLN A 170 14.25 -16.88 -8.37
CA GLN A 170 14.76 -18.12 -7.77
C GLN A 170 14.13 -19.39 -8.38
N LYS A 171 12.93 -19.26 -8.97
CA LYS A 171 12.26 -20.36 -9.69
C LYS A 171 12.55 -20.36 -11.20
N ASN A 172 13.48 -19.51 -11.70
CA ASN A 172 13.80 -19.33 -13.11
C ASN A 172 12.55 -19.16 -14.00
N CYS A 173 11.55 -18.43 -13.49
CA CYS A 173 10.28 -18.25 -14.18
C CYS A 173 10.38 -17.11 -15.20
N ASN A 174 9.93 -17.35 -16.45
CA ASN A 174 9.79 -16.30 -17.46
C ASN A 174 8.70 -15.30 -17.01
N LYS A 175 9.01 -14.00 -17.06
CA LYS A 175 8.15 -12.90 -16.65
C LYS A 175 7.64 -12.04 -17.81
N GLU A 176 7.77 -12.50 -19.04
CA GLU A 176 7.34 -11.74 -20.22
C GLU A 176 5.85 -11.38 -20.13
N ASN A 177 5.03 -12.34 -19.75
CA ASN A 177 3.58 -12.17 -19.61
C ASN A 177 3.15 -11.57 -18.25
N LEU A 178 4.08 -11.10 -17.41
CA LEU A 178 3.78 -10.49 -16.13
C LEU A 178 4.03 -8.98 -16.17
N LEU A 179 3.02 -8.17 -15.87
CA LEU A 179 3.17 -6.76 -15.58
C LEU A 179 3.11 -6.54 -14.07
N LEU A 180 4.11 -5.83 -13.56
CA LEU A 180 4.25 -5.53 -12.13
C LEU A 180 3.96 -4.05 -11.88
N LEU A 181 2.92 -3.79 -11.10
CA LEU A 181 2.61 -2.47 -10.58
C LEU A 181 2.89 -2.41 -9.08
N ASP A 182 3.48 -1.31 -8.65
CA ASP A 182 3.47 -0.92 -7.25
C ASP A 182 2.95 0.51 -7.07
N PHE A 183 2.97 0.96 -5.83
CA PHE A 183 2.56 2.32 -5.52
C PHE A 183 3.47 2.95 -4.47
N ILE A 184 3.52 4.28 -4.45
CA ILE A 184 4.25 5.04 -3.42
C ILE A 184 3.65 4.70 -2.07
N CYS A 185 4.43 3.98 -1.25
CA CYS A 185 3.95 3.38 -0.01
C CYS A 185 4.44 4.16 1.21
N HIS A 186 3.49 4.68 1.99
CA HIS A 186 3.75 5.32 3.28
C HIS A 186 4.12 4.30 4.37
N GLY A 187 3.61 3.08 4.26
CA GLY A 187 3.71 2.00 5.23
C GLY A 187 2.38 1.28 5.39
N VAL A 188 2.38 0.15 6.08
CA VAL A 188 1.16 -0.64 6.29
C VAL A 188 0.80 -0.70 7.77
N PRO A 189 -0.43 -0.29 8.16
CA PRO A 189 -0.96 -0.47 9.51
C PRO A 189 -1.22 -1.94 9.86
N SER A 190 -1.34 -2.19 11.16
CA SER A 190 -1.63 -3.50 11.72
C SER A 190 -3.05 -3.98 11.41
N PRO A 191 -3.23 -5.24 10.94
CA PRO A 191 -4.53 -5.87 10.81
C PRO A 191 -5.34 -5.94 12.12
N LEU A 192 -4.67 -6.18 13.25
CA LEU A 192 -5.32 -6.20 14.57
C LEU A 192 -5.96 -4.84 14.91
N ILE A 193 -5.26 -3.74 14.61
CA ILE A 193 -5.77 -2.40 14.87
C ILE A 193 -7.00 -2.10 14.00
N LEU A 194 -6.97 -2.46 12.72
CA LEU A 194 -8.14 -2.28 11.84
C LEU A 194 -9.32 -3.11 12.34
N LYS A 195 -9.11 -4.40 12.61
CA LYS A 195 -10.16 -5.29 13.10
C LYS A 195 -10.85 -4.74 14.35
N ASN A 196 -10.07 -4.35 15.36
CA ASN A 196 -10.64 -3.81 16.60
C ASN A 196 -11.36 -2.49 16.37
N TYR A 197 -10.83 -1.62 15.50
CA TYR A 197 -11.48 -0.36 15.14
C TYR A 197 -12.83 -0.56 14.44
N LEU A 198 -12.92 -1.51 13.52
CA LEU A 198 -14.16 -1.85 12.82
C LEU A 198 -15.20 -2.45 13.80
N LEU A 199 -14.77 -3.36 14.69
CA LEU A 199 -15.64 -3.93 15.73
C LEU A 199 -16.21 -2.86 16.71
N GLU A 200 -15.40 -1.86 17.09
CA GLU A 200 -15.87 -0.74 17.89
C GLU A 200 -16.96 0.08 17.18
N LEU A 201 -16.81 0.26 15.85
CA LEU A 201 -17.80 0.97 15.06
C LEU A 201 -19.07 0.13 14.86
N GLU A 202 -18.97 -1.19 14.61
CA GLU A 202 -20.14 -2.08 14.56
C GLU A 202 -20.95 -2.01 15.86
N LYS A 203 -20.26 -2.07 17.02
CA LYS A 203 -20.91 -1.92 18.34
C LYS A 203 -21.56 -0.55 18.49
N LYS A 204 -20.87 0.52 18.11
CA LYS A 204 -21.39 1.89 18.23
C LYS A 204 -22.64 2.13 17.39
N TYR A 205 -22.70 1.58 16.17
CA TYR A 205 -23.82 1.75 15.23
C TYR A 205 -24.86 0.63 15.34
N ASN A 206 -24.66 -0.33 16.26
CA ASN A 206 -25.51 -1.51 16.46
C ASN A 206 -25.86 -2.22 15.14
N SER A 207 -24.87 -2.39 14.27
CA SER A 207 -25.04 -3.01 12.94
C SER A 207 -23.72 -3.51 12.37
N LYS A 208 -23.80 -4.56 11.56
CA LYS A 208 -22.65 -5.05 10.77
C LYS A 208 -22.28 -4.07 9.66
N ILE A 209 -20.98 -4.04 9.35
CA ILE A 209 -20.43 -3.23 8.27
C ILE A 209 -20.79 -3.90 6.94
N ARG A 210 -21.24 -3.09 5.97
CA ARG A 210 -21.50 -3.49 4.58
C ARG A 210 -20.35 -3.11 3.65
N LYS A 211 -19.73 -1.92 3.85
CA LYS A 211 -18.67 -1.41 2.96
C LYS A 211 -17.70 -0.52 3.72
N VAL A 212 -16.41 -0.60 3.36
CA VAL A 212 -15.34 0.27 3.88
C VAL A 212 -14.62 0.95 2.72
N SER A 213 -14.43 2.27 2.79
CA SER A 213 -13.70 3.07 1.82
C SER A 213 -12.74 4.04 2.53
N PHE A 214 -11.41 3.83 2.41
CA PHE A 214 -10.40 4.66 3.06
C PHE A 214 -10.09 5.99 2.35
N ARG A 215 -10.45 6.10 1.09
CA ARG A 215 -10.14 7.25 0.23
C ARG A 215 -11.40 7.80 -0.43
N ASN A 216 -12.49 7.86 0.36
CA ASN A 216 -13.73 8.45 -0.11
C ASN A 216 -13.54 9.96 -0.35
N LYS A 217 -14.04 10.46 -1.49
CA LYS A 217 -13.85 11.83 -1.95
C LYS A 217 -15.06 12.74 -1.68
N THR A 218 -15.92 12.40 -0.69
CA THR A 218 -17.09 13.25 -0.34
C THR A 218 -16.68 14.71 -0.05
N TYR A 219 -15.50 14.92 0.56
CA TYR A 219 -14.96 16.24 0.85
C TYR A 219 -13.77 16.61 -0.06
N GLY A 220 -13.70 15.99 -1.25
CA GLY A 220 -12.61 16.15 -2.19
C GLY A 220 -11.47 15.14 -2.03
N TRP A 221 -10.55 15.14 -2.98
CA TRP A 221 -9.38 14.27 -2.99
C TRP A 221 -8.35 14.70 -1.93
N ASN A 222 -8.14 16.00 -1.76
CA ASN A 222 -7.20 16.56 -0.79
C ASN A 222 -7.65 16.33 0.66
N LEU A 223 -8.97 16.35 0.90
CA LEU A 223 -9.57 16.11 2.20
C LEU A 223 -10.32 14.77 2.26
N PHE A 224 -9.69 13.73 1.76
CA PHE A 224 -10.30 12.40 1.71
C PHE A 224 -10.77 11.87 3.08
N SER A 225 -11.72 10.96 3.05
CA SER A 225 -12.38 10.43 4.24
C SER A 225 -12.30 8.91 4.34
N LEU A 226 -12.36 8.41 5.57
CA LEU A 226 -12.82 7.05 5.82
C LEU A 226 -14.34 7.06 5.86
N LYS A 227 -14.97 6.33 4.93
CA LYS A 227 -16.41 6.11 4.88
C LYS A 227 -16.70 4.65 5.13
N ILE A 228 -17.63 4.37 6.05
CA ILE A 228 -18.10 3.02 6.39
C ILE A 228 -19.63 3.04 6.30
N GLU A 229 -20.19 2.11 5.55
CA GLU A 229 -21.62 1.90 5.38
C GLU A 229 -22.05 0.65 6.14
N PHE A 230 -23.17 0.73 6.87
CA PHE A 230 -23.72 -0.36 7.67
C PHE A 230 -24.98 -0.96 7.03
N TYR A 231 -25.34 -2.19 7.39
CA TYR A 231 -26.56 -2.84 6.89
C TYR A 231 -27.86 -2.16 7.34
N ASN A 232 -27.85 -1.44 8.48
CA ASN A 232 -28.98 -0.64 8.92
C ASN A 232 -29.08 0.75 8.25
N ASN A 233 -28.39 0.95 7.11
CA ASN A 233 -28.31 2.18 6.34
C ASN A 233 -27.61 3.36 7.02
N ASN A 234 -27.10 3.20 8.24
CA ASN A 234 -26.24 4.20 8.84
C ASN A 234 -24.92 4.33 8.09
N THR A 235 -24.33 5.52 8.16
CA THR A 235 -23.03 5.80 7.55
C THR A 235 -22.13 6.51 8.56
N TYR A 236 -20.91 5.98 8.72
CA TYR A 236 -19.81 6.68 9.35
C TYR A 236 -18.97 7.33 8.27
N ILE A 237 -18.73 8.63 8.39
CA ILE A 237 -17.82 9.35 7.51
C ILE A 237 -17.04 10.39 8.34
N LYS A 238 -15.71 10.32 8.24
CA LYS A 238 -14.79 11.30 8.83
C LYS A 238 -13.61 11.53 7.92
N ASN A 239 -13.23 12.79 7.75
CA ASN A 239 -12.08 13.14 6.95
C ASN A 239 -10.75 12.79 7.66
N LEU A 240 -9.65 12.87 6.92
CA LEU A 240 -8.31 12.49 7.39
C LEU A 240 -7.83 13.23 8.64
N LYS A 241 -8.39 14.42 8.95
CA LYS A 241 -8.02 15.21 10.15
C LYS A 241 -8.80 14.76 11.40
N GLU A 242 -9.97 14.17 11.23
CA GLU A 242 -10.92 13.82 12.30
C GLU A 242 -10.93 12.33 12.63
N ASP A 243 -10.66 11.48 11.64
CA ASP A 243 -10.71 10.04 11.80
C ASP A 243 -9.51 9.51 12.60
N ALA A 244 -9.78 8.77 13.68
CA ALA A 244 -8.73 8.27 14.58
C ALA A 244 -7.80 7.26 13.88
N TYR A 245 -8.36 6.39 13.03
CA TYR A 245 -7.57 5.38 12.32
C TYR A 245 -6.64 6.05 11.29
N LEU A 246 -7.18 6.97 10.49
CA LEU A 246 -6.38 7.73 9.52
C LEU A 246 -5.31 8.57 10.22
N GLN A 247 -5.61 9.18 11.36
CA GLN A 247 -4.60 9.90 12.16
C GLN A 247 -3.52 8.96 12.70
N GLY A 248 -3.88 7.77 13.18
CA GLY A 248 -2.92 6.73 13.62
C GLY A 248 -1.98 6.30 12.48
N PHE A 249 -2.53 6.13 11.28
CA PHE A 249 -1.78 5.83 10.07
C PHE A 249 -0.85 6.98 9.66
N LEU A 250 -1.40 8.17 9.42
CA LEU A 250 -0.66 9.33 8.91
C LEU A 250 0.43 9.84 9.87
N LYS A 251 0.24 9.63 11.18
CA LYS A 251 1.27 9.93 12.21
C LYS A 251 2.21 8.77 12.48
N ASN A 252 2.22 7.74 11.63
CA ASN A 252 3.12 6.60 11.70
C ASN A 252 3.03 5.80 13.02
N LEU A 253 1.89 5.83 13.71
CA LEU A 253 1.72 5.19 15.00
C LEU A 253 1.48 3.67 14.86
N THR A 254 0.72 3.27 13.84
CA THR A 254 0.16 1.91 13.68
C THR A 254 0.91 1.04 12.68
N LEU A 255 2.04 1.53 12.12
CA LEU A 255 2.76 0.87 11.04
C LEU A 255 3.65 -0.29 11.51
N GLY A 256 3.89 -1.26 10.60
CA GLY A 256 4.86 -2.33 10.79
C GLY A 256 6.29 -1.80 10.95
N GLU A 257 7.09 -2.45 11.81
CA GLU A 257 8.46 -2.00 12.12
C GLU A 257 9.36 -1.89 10.88
N SER A 258 9.22 -2.82 9.93
CA SER A 258 10.00 -2.80 8.69
C SER A 258 9.71 -1.60 7.78
N CYS A 259 8.55 -0.95 7.93
CA CYS A 259 8.17 0.22 7.14
C CYS A 259 9.08 1.43 7.40
N TYR A 260 9.63 1.54 8.62
CA TYR A 260 10.53 2.64 8.99
C TYR A 260 11.95 2.49 8.44
N LYS A 261 12.29 1.30 7.91
CA LYS A 261 13.56 0.97 7.25
C LYS A 261 13.31 0.14 6.00
N CYS A 262 12.38 0.61 5.16
CA CYS A 262 11.93 -0.10 3.97
C CYS A 262 13.10 -0.36 3.01
N LYS A 263 13.26 -1.60 2.56
CA LYS A 263 14.28 -1.99 1.58
C LYS A 263 13.82 -1.86 0.14
N ALA A 264 12.51 -1.75 -0.07
CA ALA A 264 11.88 -1.72 -1.40
C ALA A 264 11.55 -0.30 -1.91
N ASN A 265 11.72 0.75 -1.09
CA ASN A 265 11.60 2.14 -1.54
C ASN A 265 12.80 2.57 -2.42
N ASN A 266 12.81 3.81 -2.87
CA ASN A 266 13.84 4.36 -3.72
C ASN A 266 14.03 3.54 -5.02
N PHE A 267 12.92 3.24 -5.70
CA PHE A 267 12.87 2.51 -6.98
C PHE A 267 13.50 1.11 -6.94
N ARG A 268 13.50 0.43 -5.78
CA ARG A 268 14.09 -0.90 -5.60
C ARG A 268 13.10 -2.05 -5.75
N SER A 269 11.81 -1.77 -5.95
CA SER A 269 10.77 -2.81 -6.12
C SER A 269 10.95 -3.62 -7.40
N ASN A 270 11.59 -3.01 -8.44
CA ASN A 270 11.67 -3.53 -9.80
C ASN A 270 10.26 -3.75 -10.41
N SER A 271 9.32 -2.85 -10.13
CA SER A 271 8.03 -2.78 -10.82
C SER A 271 8.18 -2.23 -12.23
N ASP A 272 7.21 -2.52 -13.11
CA ASP A 272 7.16 -1.94 -14.46
C ASP A 272 6.58 -0.52 -14.42
N ILE A 273 5.63 -0.27 -13.49
CA ILE A 273 4.98 1.02 -13.28
C ILE A 273 4.81 1.24 -11.77
N THR A 274 5.11 2.47 -11.31
CA THR A 274 4.80 2.92 -9.95
C THR A 274 3.71 3.99 -9.99
N LEU A 275 2.67 3.83 -9.17
CA LEU A 275 1.56 4.77 -9.05
C LEU A 275 1.60 5.50 -7.71
N GLY A 276 1.05 6.71 -7.66
CA GLY A 276 0.88 7.44 -6.41
C GLY A 276 -0.14 8.56 -6.52
N ASP A 277 -0.42 9.23 -5.42
CA ASP A 277 -1.05 10.54 -5.45
C ASP A 277 -0.01 11.58 -5.85
N TYR A 278 -0.35 12.51 -6.74
CA TYR A 278 0.53 13.62 -7.05
C TYR A 278 0.25 14.80 -6.11
N TRP A 279 0.67 14.67 -4.85
CA TRP A 279 0.57 15.76 -3.88
C TRP A 279 1.34 16.99 -4.34
N GLY A 280 0.74 18.17 -4.19
CA GLY A 280 1.34 19.43 -4.60
C GLY A 280 1.22 19.71 -6.10
N VAL A 281 0.39 18.97 -6.82
CA VAL A 281 0.16 19.16 -8.27
C VAL A 281 -0.21 20.60 -8.61
N GLU A 282 -0.98 21.28 -7.77
CA GLU A 282 -1.43 22.67 -7.93
C GLU A 282 -0.28 23.70 -7.96
N LYS A 283 0.89 23.32 -7.48
CA LYS A 283 2.09 24.17 -7.46
C LYS A 283 2.86 24.13 -8.77
N PHE A 284 2.72 23.06 -9.52
CA PHE A 284 3.47 22.82 -10.75
C PHE A 284 2.61 22.88 -12.00
N LEU A 285 1.33 22.49 -11.91
CA LEU A 285 0.40 22.48 -13.02
C LEU A 285 -0.75 23.44 -12.73
N LYS A 286 -0.86 24.51 -13.54
CA LYS A 286 -1.93 25.53 -13.40
C LYS A 286 -3.20 25.19 -14.18
N ASP A 287 -3.17 24.14 -15.00
CA ASP A 287 -4.34 23.67 -15.74
C ASP A 287 -5.43 23.18 -14.77
N TYR A 288 -6.66 23.68 -14.95
CA TYR A 288 -7.82 23.34 -14.13
C TYR A 288 -8.08 21.84 -14.09
N ASN A 289 -7.88 21.12 -15.20
CA ASN A 289 -8.09 19.67 -15.25
C ASN A 289 -7.23 18.87 -14.24
N TYR A 290 -6.11 19.45 -13.78
CA TYR A 290 -5.24 18.89 -12.75
C TYR A 290 -5.53 19.44 -11.34
N ASN A 291 -6.43 20.45 -11.21
CA ASN A 291 -6.73 21.14 -9.95
C ASN A 291 -8.22 21.05 -9.56
N ASP A 292 -8.96 20.10 -10.14
CA ASP A 292 -10.40 19.89 -9.93
C ASP A 292 -10.77 19.14 -8.64
N ASP A 293 -9.80 18.86 -7.79
CA ASP A 293 -9.89 18.05 -6.55
C ASP A 293 -10.51 16.64 -6.72
N LYS A 294 -10.57 16.13 -7.97
CA LYS A 294 -11.01 14.74 -8.25
C LYS A 294 -9.89 13.72 -8.13
N GLY A 295 -8.65 14.16 -7.97
CA GLY A 295 -7.46 13.33 -7.84
C GLY A 295 -6.63 13.25 -9.12
N VAL A 296 -5.31 13.39 -8.93
CA VAL A 296 -4.28 13.23 -9.97
C VAL A 296 -3.28 12.19 -9.51
N SER A 297 -3.02 11.20 -10.35
CA SER A 297 -2.01 10.18 -10.09
C SER A 297 -0.63 10.68 -10.52
N LEU A 298 0.36 10.42 -9.68
CA LEU A 298 1.74 10.34 -10.11
C LEU A 298 1.93 8.98 -10.80
N LEU A 299 2.37 9.00 -12.05
CA LEU A 299 2.60 7.83 -12.89
C LEU A 299 4.08 7.78 -13.28
N LEU A 300 4.81 6.83 -12.71
CA LEU A 300 6.22 6.59 -12.98
C LEU A 300 6.36 5.33 -13.84
N ILE A 301 6.95 5.48 -15.00
CA ILE A 301 7.22 4.38 -15.95
C ILE A 301 8.64 3.89 -15.70
N ASN A 302 8.80 2.66 -15.24
CA ASN A 302 10.09 2.12 -14.82
C ASN A 302 10.74 1.23 -15.88
N THR A 303 9.96 0.69 -16.84
CA THR A 303 10.45 -0.22 -17.88
C THR A 303 9.82 0.07 -19.24
N LEU A 304 10.46 -0.42 -20.31
CA LEU A 304 9.90 -0.35 -21.66
C LEU A 304 8.56 -1.11 -21.78
N LYS A 305 8.35 -2.18 -20.99
CA LYS A 305 7.06 -2.88 -20.92
C LYS A 305 5.97 -1.97 -20.36
N GLY A 306 6.25 -1.26 -19.27
CA GLY A 306 5.35 -0.25 -18.74
C GLY A 306 5.04 0.86 -19.74
N LYS A 307 6.05 1.38 -20.44
CA LYS A 307 5.89 2.39 -21.49
C LYS A 307 4.99 1.93 -22.61
N LYS A 308 5.20 0.72 -23.12
CA LYS A 308 4.37 0.12 -24.18
C LYS A 308 2.89 0.06 -23.77
N LEU A 309 2.60 -0.38 -22.53
CA LEU A 309 1.22 -0.41 -22.04
C LEU A 309 0.60 0.99 -21.95
N ILE A 310 1.31 1.96 -21.38
CA ILE A 310 0.76 3.32 -21.23
C ILE A 310 0.52 3.99 -22.59
N ASN A 311 1.31 3.69 -23.59
CA ASN A 311 1.04 4.15 -24.95
C ASN A 311 -0.23 3.51 -25.55
N ILE A 312 -0.48 2.22 -25.30
CA ILE A 312 -1.76 1.58 -25.69
C ILE A 312 -2.96 2.27 -25.04
N LEU A 313 -2.79 2.78 -23.81
CA LEU A 313 -3.85 3.45 -23.05
C LEU A 313 -3.95 4.96 -23.33
N SER A 314 -3.22 5.51 -24.27
CA SER A 314 -3.15 6.97 -24.54
C SER A 314 -4.51 7.63 -24.79
N ASN A 315 -5.45 6.92 -25.40
CA ASN A 315 -6.82 7.39 -25.63
C ASN A 315 -7.74 7.28 -24.38
N LYS A 316 -7.34 6.53 -23.34
CA LYS A 316 -8.14 6.30 -22.12
C LYS A 316 -7.69 7.13 -20.92
N ILE A 317 -6.52 7.74 -20.98
CA ILE A 317 -5.94 8.55 -19.91
C ILE A 317 -5.54 9.93 -20.43
N VAL A 318 -5.56 10.92 -19.52
CA VAL A 318 -4.90 12.21 -19.72
C VAL A 318 -3.56 12.13 -19.00
N ARG A 319 -2.48 12.57 -19.63
CA ARG A 319 -1.14 12.60 -19.01
C ARG A 319 -0.38 13.84 -19.44
N LYS A 320 0.46 14.35 -18.54
CA LYS A 320 1.38 15.47 -18.80
C LYS A 320 2.73 15.15 -18.18
N ASP A 321 3.78 15.37 -18.93
CA ASP A 321 5.16 15.22 -18.46
C ASP A 321 5.44 16.14 -17.28
N ILE A 322 6.14 15.62 -16.28
CA ILE A 322 6.55 16.35 -15.09
C ILE A 322 7.99 15.99 -14.69
N ASN A 323 8.61 16.89 -13.94
CA ASN A 323 9.93 16.64 -13.39
C ASN A 323 9.82 15.70 -12.16
N LEU A 324 10.64 14.64 -12.14
CA LEU A 324 10.68 13.69 -11.04
C LEU A 324 11.08 14.33 -9.70
N GLN A 325 11.96 15.32 -9.70
CA GLN A 325 12.39 16.00 -8.47
C GLN A 325 11.26 16.83 -7.84
N ASP A 326 10.42 17.45 -8.68
CA ASP A 326 9.23 18.16 -8.21
C ASP A 326 8.24 17.19 -7.57
N ALA A 327 8.04 16.02 -8.19
CA ALA A 327 7.20 14.97 -7.61
C ALA A 327 7.75 14.46 -6.27
N ILE A 328 9.05 14.23 -6.12
CA ILE A 328 9.71 13.77 -4.89
C ILE A 328 9.56 14.79 -3.77
N LYS A 329 9.60 16.09 -4.07
CA LYS A 329 9.49 17.17 -3.06
C LYS A 329 8.23 17.03 -2.20
N TYR A 330 7.10 16.67 -2.80
CA TYR A 330 5.81 16.50 -2.11
C TYR A 330 5.45 15.02 -1.85
N ASN A 331 6.24 14.08 -2.36
CA ASN A 331 6.08 12.64 -2.16
C ASN A 331 7.38 12.01 -1.66
N PRO A 332 7.90 12.39 -0.49
CA PRO A 332 9.20 11.93 0.00
C PRO A 332 9.27 10.40 0.21
N CYS A 333 8.11 9.73 0.34
CA CYS A 333 8.04 8.27 0.46
C CYS A 333 8.50 7.52 -0.82
N ILE A 334 8.67 8.20 -1.95
CA ILE A 334 9.30 7.64 -3.15
C ILE A 334 10.71 7.13 -2.81
N ILE A 335 11.50 7.95 -2.10
CA ILE A 335 12.93 7.71 -1.86
C ILE A 335 13.26 7.42 -0.40
N LYS A 336 12.42 7.84 0.56
CA LYS A 336 12.70 7.75 2.01
C LYS A 336 11.60 7.00 2.73
N SER A 337 11.98 6.18 3.71
CA SER A 337 11.05 5.61 4.67
C SER A 337 10.50 6.68 5.61
N VAL A 338 9.28 6.49 6.09
CA VAL A 338 8.69 7.36 7.11
C VAL A 338 9.46 7.30 8.43
N LYS A 339 9.41 8.37 9.21
CA LYS A 339 10.01 8.40 10.54
C LYS A 339 9.19 7.57 11.53
N ARG A 340 9.87 6.78 12.34
CA ARG A 340 9.25 5.99 13.39
C ARG A 340 8.62 6.89 14.46
N ASN A 341 7.37 6.65 14.82
CA ASN A 341 6.69 7.37 15.88
C ASN A 341 7.29 6.95 17.25
N LYS A 342 7.72 7.90 18.05
CA LYS A 342 8.33 7.65 19.39
C LYS A 342 7.34 6.98 20.36
N LYS A 343 6.03 7.23 20.20
CA LYS A 343 4.98 6.70 21.06
C LYS A 343 4.52 5.27 20.66
N ARG A 344 5.02 4.72 19.52
CA ARG A 344 4.55 3.45 18.95
C ARG A 344 4.64 2.26 19.92
N ASN A 345 5.79 2.06 20.57
CA ASN A 345 5.94 0.93 21.49
C ASN A 345 4.93 0.99 22.65
N LYS A 346 4.76 2.17 23.21
CA LYS A 346 3.81 2.37 24.33
C LYS A 346 2.38 2.14 23.85
N PHE A 347 2.04 2.60 22.65
CA PHE A 347 0.73 2.36 22.03
C PHE A 347 0.42 0.86 21.90
N PHE A 348 1.33 0.08 21.30
CA PHE A 348 1.11 -1.37 21.14
C PHE A 348 1.13 -2.13 22.47
N ASN A 349 1.93 -1.71 23.45
CA ASN A 349 1.85 -2.28 24.81
C ASN A 349 0.49 -2.01 25.46
N ASP A 350 -0.03 -0.80 25.34
CA ASP A 350 -1.32 -0.45 25.92
C ASP A 350 -2.48 -1.19 25.22
N ILE A 351 -2.41 -1.39 23.89
CA ILE A 351 -3.39 -2.22 23.15
C ILE A 351 -3.43 -3.65 23.71
N ASN A 352 -2.30 -4.23 24.02
CA ASN A 352 -2.22 -5.63 24.49
C ASN A 352 -2.56 -5.81 25.97
N ASN A 353 -2.38 -4.78 26.80
CA ASN A 353 -2.44 -4.90 28.25
C ASN A 353 -3.63 -4.16 28.89
N LYS A 354 -4.31 -3.28 28.16
CA LYS A 354 -5.39 -2.45 28.70
C LYS A 354 -6.70 -2.74 27.97
N LYS A 355 -7.81 -2.85 28.75
CA LYS A 355 -9.18 -2.93 28.22
C LYS A 355 -9.70 -1.55 27.78
N ILE A 356 -8.89 -0.82 27.00
CA ILE A 356 -9.24 0.52 26.49
C ILE A 356 -9.51 0.42 24.99
N SER A 357 -10.50 1.15 24.50
CA SER A 357 -10.84 1.15 23.08
C SER A 357 -9.66 1.60 22.21
N VAL A 358 -9.48 0.93 21.06
CA VAL A 358 -8.45 1.26 20.07
C VAL A 358 -8.61 2.71 19.59
N THR A 359 -9.86 3.14 19.39
CA THR A 359 -10.18 4.52 19.01
C THR A 359 -9.67 5.53 20.04
N SER A 360 -9.90 5.28 21.33
CA SER A 360 -9.45 6.16 22.42
C SER A 360 -7.93 6.21 22.51
N LEU A 361 -7.26 5.05 22.40
CA LEU A 361 -5.80 4.97 22.40
C LEU A 361 -5.20 5.69 21.20
N MET A 362 -5.74 5.50 19.98
CA MET A 362 -5.28 6.23 18.80
C MET A 362 -5.43 7.74 18.98
N LYS A 363 -6.58 8.22 19.45
CA LYS A 363 -6.78 9.64 19.73
C LYS A 363 -5.75 10.16 20.74
N PHE A 364 -5.58 9.48 21.87
CA PHE A 364 -4.63 9.87 22.92
C PHE A 364 -3.19 9.96 22.39
N TYR A 365 -2.71 8.92 21.68
CA TYR A 365 -1.35 8.88 21.18
C TYR A 365 -1.08 9.77 19.95
N THR A 366 -2.13 10.16 19.22
CA THR A 366 -2.03 11.09 18.08
C THR A 366 -2.25 12.55 18.44
N GLN A 367 -2.69 12.87 19.66
CA GLN A 367 -2.79 14.26 20.12
C GLN A 367 -1.42 14.93 20.15
N ILE A 368 -1.37 16.16 19.66
CA ILE A 368 -0.19 17.01 19.75
C ILE A 368 -0.14 17.57 21.18
N THR A 369 0.92 17.28 21.92
CA THR A 369 1.12 17.80 23.25
C THR A 369 1.36 19.32 23.22
N PHE A 370 1.08 20.01 24.33
CA PHE A 370 1.35 21.45 24.44
C PHE A 370 2.80 21.80 24.10
N LYS A 371 3.77 21.00 24.60
CA LYS A 371 5.19 21.14 24.30
C LYS A 371 5.50 21.00 22.79
N GLU A 372 4.86 20.04 22.10
CA GLU A 372 5.01 19.86 20.66
C GLU A 372 4.38 21.05 19.88
N LYS A 373 3.27 21.63 20.38
CA LYS A 373 2.67 22.83 19.78
C LYS A 373 3.61 24.03 19.85
N ILE A 374 4.22 24.29 21.02
CA ILE A 374 5.19 25.38 21.21
C ILE A 374 6.39 25.16 20.27
N THR A 375 6.98 23.98 20.26
CA THR A 375 8.13 23.67 19.40
C THR A 375 7.80 23.86 17.90
N LYS A 376 6.59 23.50 17.48
CA LYS A 376 6.15 23.68 16.10
C LYS A 376 5.97 25.17 15.76
N HIS A 377 5.42 25.94 16.67
CA HIS A 377 5.24 27.38 16.52
C HIS A 377 6.61 28.09 16.40
N MET A 378 7.53 27.82 17.32
CA MET A 378 8.89 28.35 17.27
C MET A 378 9.61 28.04 15.95
N LYS A 379 9.53 26.79 15.48
CA LYS A 379 10.14 26.41 14.19
C LYS A 379 9.53 27.14 13.01
N GLN A 380 8.22 27.39 13.02
CA GLN A 380 7.56 28.15 11.97
C GLN A 380 7.96 29.62 11.98
N THR A 381 8.08 30.21 13.18
CA THR A 381 8.56 31.60 13.34
C THR A 381 9.99 31.77 12.84
N ILE A 382 10.89 30.83 13.23
CA ILE A 382 12.28 30.85 12.76
C ILE A 382 12.34 30.68 11.22
N LYS A 383 11.54 29.80 10.67
CA LYS A 383 11.50 29.61 9.21
C LYS A 383 11.02 30.87 8.48
N ASN A 384 9.97 31.51 8.98
CA ASN A 384 9.47 32.76 8.40
C ASN A 384 10.50 33.92 8.50
N MET A 385 11.31 33.95 9.58
CA MET A 385 12.41 34.91 9.74
C MET A 385 13.60 34.67 8.80
N LEU A 386 13.79 33.43 8.32
CA LEU A 386 14.88 33.08 7.39
C LEU A 386 14.45 33.16 5.90
N GLU A 387 13.15 33.22 5.62
CA GLU A 387 12.57 33.30 4.26
C GLU A 387 12.05 34.73 3.92
N GLY A 388 12.06 35.70 4.85
CA GLY A 388 11.81 37.13 4.65
C GLY A 388 13.10 37.90 4.70
#